data_9cf23fa927e8f720638f5fe14e1d5fa7
#
_entry.id   9cf23fa927e8f720638f5fe14e1d5fa7
#
_cell.length_a   1.000
_cell.length_b   1.000
_cell.length_c   1.000
_cell.angle_alpha   90.00
_cell.angle_beta   90.00
_cell.angle_gamma   90.00
#
_symmetry.space_group_name_H-M   'P 1'
#
loop_
_entity.id
_entity.type
_entity.pdbx_description
1 polymer ?
#
loop_
_entity_poly.entity_id
_entity_poly.type
_entity_poly.pdbx_seq_one_letter_code
_entity_poly.pdbx_strand_id
1 'polypeptide(L)'
;MAILAFQKPDKVLMLEADNFYGKFEFRPLEPGYGITIGNALRRILLSSLEGFAITSIKIDGVDHEFGTVPGVLEDVTNIILNLKQVRFKHIVDDIENEKVSITVSGAEVFKAGDIGNHLSGFEVLNPDLVICHYDPSVSFQIELTINKGRGYVPADENRDPNADVHVIAIDSIYTPIRNVKYTIENFRVEQKTDYEKLVLEIATDGSIHPKEALKEAAKILIHHFMLFSDEKIAIETVDNDGNEEFDEEVLHMRQLLKTKLADMDLSVRALNCLKAADVETLGELVKFNKNDLLKFRNFGKKSLTELDELLESLNLSFGMDITKYKLDKE
;
A
#
# COMPACT_ATOMS: atom_id res chain seq x y z
N MET A 1 4.24 28.31 -22.15
CA MET A 1 3.42 27.73 -23.24
C MET A 1 2.18 27.12 -22.61
N ALA A 2 0.98 27.47 -23.09
CA ALA A 2 -0.23 26.78 -22.62
C ALA A 2 -0.18 25.34 -23.15
N ILE A 3 -0.11 24.37 -22.25
CA ILE A 3 -0.24 22.96 -22.60
C ILE A 3 -1.67 22.77 -23.08
N LEU A 4 -1.84 22.19 -24.28
CA LEU A 4 -3.15 21.77 -24.76
C LEU A 4 -3.79 20.90 -23.70
N ALA A 5 -5.03 21.21 -23.32
CA ALA A 5 -5.76 20.46 -22.31
C ALA A 5 -5.99 19.02 -22.82
N PHE A 6 -5.35 18.05 -22.18
CA PHE A 6 -5.63 16.64 -22.42
C PHE A 6 -7.04 16.28 -21.95
N GLN A 7 -7.70 15.39 -22.70
CA GLN A 7 -8.93 14.78 -22.22
C GLN A 7 -8.60 13.95 -20.96
N LYS A 8 -9.08 14.42 -19.81
CA LYS A 8 -8.84 13.68 -18.56
C LYS A 8 -9.72 12.42 -18.54
N PRO A 9 -9.14 11.28 -18.16
CA PRO A 9 -9.94 10.09 -17.85
C PRO A 9 -10.86 10.39 -16.67
N ASP A 10 -12.09 9.88 -16.71
CA ASP A 10 -13.06 10.13 -15.63
C ASP A 10 -12.71 9.35 -14.37
N LYS A 11 -12.74 8.03 -14.47
CA LYS A 11 -12.50 7.10 -13.34
C LYS A 11 -11.96 5.77 -13.85
N VAL A 12 -11.24 5.08 -12.98
CA VAL A 12 -11.01 3.64 -13.14
C VAL A 12 -12.27 2.91 -12.68
N LEU A 13 -12.95 2.26 -13.62
CA LEU A 13 -14.14 1.46 -13.33
C LEU A 13 -13.71 0.02 -13.06
N MET A 14 -14.11 -0.50 -11.93
CA MET A 14 -13.93 -1.91 -11.61
C MET A 14 -15.18 -2.65 -12.11
N LEU A 15 -15.03 -3.45 -13.17
CA LEU A 15 -16.12 -4.19 -13.81
C LEU A 15 -16.45 -5.47 -13.07
N GLU A 16 -15.41 -6.20 -12.67
CA GLU A 16 -15.47 -7.46 -11.96
C GLU A 16 -14.36 -7.48 -10.92
N ALA A 17 -14.64 -7.95 -9.72
CA ALA A 17 -13.62 -8.20 -8.73
C ALA A 17 -14.07 -9.28 -7.75
N ASP A 18 -13.20 -10.24 -7.54
CA ASP A 18 -13.19 -11.13 -6.39
C ASP A 18 -11.81 -11.05 -5.70
N ASN A 19 -11.55 -11.91 -4.73
CA ASN A 19 -10.29 -11.90 -3.99
C ASN A 19 -9.06 -12.31 -4.83
N PHE A 20 -9.29 -12.96 -5.99
CA PHE A 20 -8.24 -13.53 -6.85
C PHE A 20 -8.17 -12.90 -8.23
N TYR A 21 -9.24 -12.24 -8.66
CA TYR A 21 -9.35 -11.68 -9.99
C TYR A 21 -9.99 -10.31 -9.98
N GLY A 22 -9.50 -9.40 -10.82
CA GLY A 22 -10.08 -8.08 -11.01
C GLY A 22 -9.98 -7.63 -12.45
N LYS A 23 -11.06 -7.06 -12.97
CA LYS A 23 -11.15 -6.45 -14.29
C LYS A 23 -11.44 -4.97 -14.17
N PHE A 24 -10.54 -4.15 -14.69
CA PHE A 24 -10.57 -2.69 -14.57
C PHE A 24 -10.67 -2.08 -15.96
N GLU A 25 -11.48 -1.03 -16.08
CA GLU A 25 -11.63 -0.24 -17.28
C GLU A 25 -11.19 1.19 -17.02
N PHE A 26 -10.36 1.74 -17.90
CA PHE A 26 -9.84 3.09 -17.82
C PHE A 26 -10.07 3.81 -19.15
N ARG A 27 -10.91 4.85 -19.14
CA ARG A 27 -11.35 5.61 -20.29
C ARG A 27 -11.85 7.00 -19.92
N PRO A 28 -11.95 7.98 -20.88
CA PRO A 28 -11.32 7.94 -22.21
C PRO A 28 -9.81 8.21 -22.12
N LEU A 29 -9.03 7.62 -22.99
CA LEU A 29 -7.60 7.88 -23.15
C LEU A 29 -7.35 8.42 -24.54
N GLU A 30 -6.39 9.32 -24.69
CA GLU A 30 -5.93 9.75 -26.00
C GLU A 30 -5.16 8.63 -26.72
N PRO A 31 -5.12 8.66 -28.06
CA PRO A 31 -4.45 7.62 -28.85
C PRO A 31 -3.00 7.39 -28.42
N GLY A 32 -2.63 6.12 -28.19
CA GLY A 32 -1.30 5.68 -27.74
C GLY A 32 -1.10 5.64 -26.23
N TYR A 33 -1.97 6.27 -25.42
CA TYR A 33 -1.84 6.24 -23.96
C TYR A 33 -2.22 4.88 -23.36
N GLY A 34 -3.16 4.18 -23.97
CA GLY A 34 -3.59 2.86 -23.50
C GLY A 34 -2.44 1.86 -23.45
N ILE A 35 -1.61 1.79 -24.50
CA ILE A 35 -0.44 0.90 -24.53
C ILE A 35 0.63 1.33 -23.51
N THR A 36 0.88 2.63 -23.39
CA THR A 36 1.89 3.16 -22.47
C THR A 36 1.54 2.84 -21.03
N ILE A 37 0.31 3.16 -20.61
CA ILE A 37 -0.18 2.94 -19.25
C ILE A 37 -0.33 1.44 -18.98
N GLY A 38 -0.95 0.70 -19.89
CA GLY A 38 -1.21 -0.73 -19.74
C GLY A 38 0.09 -1.54 -19.61
N ASN A 39 1.11 -1.25 -20.43
CA ASN A 39 2.40 -1.92 -20.35
C ASN A 39 3.17 -1.54 -19.09
N ALA A 40 3.17 -0.25 -18.70
CA ALA A 40 3.83 0.19 -17.48
C ALA A 40 3.24 -0.49 -16.24
N LEU A 41 1.91 -0.46 -16.08
CA LEU A 41 1.22 -1.12 -14.97
C LEU A 41 1.45 -2.63 -14.97
N ARG A 42 1.36 -3.28 -16.14
CA ARG A 42 1.61 -4.72 -16.24
C ARG A 42 3.01 -5.10 -15.78
N ARG A 43 4.03 -4.33 -16.17
CA ARG A 43 5.41 -4.61 -15.75
C ARG A 43 5.61 -4.45 -14.26
N ILE A 44 5.10 -3.38 -13.68
CA ILE A 44 5.22 -3.15 -12.22
C ILE A 44 4.44 -4.20 -11.43
N LEU A 45 3.22 -4.54 -11.84
CA LEU A 45 2.42 -5.57 -11.19
C LEU A 45 3.15 -6.92 -11.13
N LEU A 46 3.80 -7.32 -12.23
CA LEU A 46 4.46 -8.62 -12.32
C LEU A 46 5.83 -8.69 -11.61
N SER A 47 6.48 -7.56 -11.34
CA SER A 47 7.88 -7.57 -10.86
C SER A 47 8.14 -6.81 -9.57
N SER A 48 7.29 -5.85 -9.20
CA SER A 48 7.69 -4.85 -8.20
C SER A 48 6.84 -4.84 -6.93
N LEU A 49 5.76 -5.60 -6.90
CA LEU A 49 4.96 -5.73 -5.69
C LEU A 49 5.65 -6.62 -4.65
N GLU A 50 5.44 -6.28 -3.40
CA GLU A 50 5.96 -7.02 -2.25
C GLU A 50 5.11 -8.27 -2.00
N GLY A 51 5.76 -9.30 -1.46
CA GLY A 51 5.11 -10.52 -1.03
C GLY A 51 5.98 -11.31 -0.06
N PHE A 52 5.53 -12.48 0.31
CA PHE A 52 6.19 -13.35 1.29
C PHE A 52 6.45 -14.72 0.68
N ALA A 53 7.63 -15.27 0.94
CA ALA A 53 8.02 -16.58 0.46
C ALA A 53 9.00 -17.26 1.42
N ILE A 54 9.10 -18.59 1.32
CA ILE A 54 10.12 -19.35 2.03
C ILE A 54 11.47 -19.07 1.35
N THR A 55 12.48 -18.74 2.15
CA THR A 55 13.85 -18.44 1.69
C THR A 55 14.85 -19.52 2.02
N SER A 56 14.62 -20.26 3.09
CA SER A 56 15.48 -21.36 3.49
C SER A 56 14.72 -22.45 4.23
N ILE A 57 15.23 -23.65 4.12
CA ILE A 57 14.74 -24.83 4.83
C ILE A 57 15.89 -25.54 5.53
N LYS A 58 15.59 -26.22 6.62
CA LYS A 58 16.48 -27.18 7.28
C LYS A 58 15.66 -28.41 7.64
N ILE A 59 16.12 -29.59 7.24
CA ILE A 59 15.48 -30.87 7.54
C ILE A 59 16.49 -31.71 8.32
N ASP A 60 16.09 -32.29 9.42
CA ASP A 60 16.97 -33.11 10.22
C ASP A 60 17.47 -34.34 9.43
N GLY A 61 18.80 -34.51 9.42
CA GLY A 61 19.46 -35.62 8.71
C GLY A 61 19.63 -35.38 7.21
N VAL A 62 19.42 -34.15 6.73
CA VAL A 62 19.63 -33.75 5.33
C VAL A 62 20.68 -32.64 5.25
N ASP A 63 21.72 -32.87 4.45
CA ASP A 63 22.85 -31.94 4.30
C ASP A 63 22.77 -31.08 3.03
N HIS A 64 22.01 -31.50 2.02
CA HIS A 64 21.91 -30.83 0.73
C HIS A 64 20.58 -31.14 0.00
N GLU A 65 20.23 -30.35 -0.98
CA GLU A 65 18.97 -30.43 -1.74
C GLU A 65 18.76 -31.72 -2.54
N PHE A 66 19.83 -32.45 -2.84
CA PHE A 66 19.78 -33.74 -3.57
C PHE A 66 19.66 -34.94 -2.64
N GLY A 67 19.43 -34.72 -1.35
CA GLY A 67 19.25 -35.77 -0.36
C GLY A 67 17.87 -36.39 -0.37
N THR A 68 17.68 -37.41 0.49
CA THR A 68 16.40 -38.03 0.76
C THR A 68 16.16 -38.08 2.25
N VAL A 69 14.90 -38.02 2.67
CA VAL A 69 14.49 -38.22 4.06
C VAL A 69 14.04 -39.65 4.23
N PRO A 70 14.62 -40.42 5.16
CA PRO A 70 14.21 -41.82 5.37
C PRO A 70 12.71 -41.94 5.70
N GLY A 71 11.99 -42.75 4.93
CA GLY A 71 10.55 -42.99 5.11
C GLY A 71 9.66 -41.91 4.51
N VAL A 72 10.19 -40.96 3.76
CA VAL A 72 9.46 -40.01 2.92
C VAL A 72 9.56 -40.46 1.47
N LEU A 73 8.46 -40.35 0.73
CA LEU A 73 8.39 -40.81 -0.67
C LEU A 73 9.12 -39.87 -1.62
N GLU A 74 8.93 -38.57 -1.41
CA GLU A 74 9.54 -37.50 -2.22
C GLU A 74 10.98 -37.26 -1.79
N ASP A 75 11.84 -36.93 -2.75
CA ASP A 75 13.17 -36.41 -2.48
C ASP A 75 13.11 -34.94 -2.01
N VAL A 76 14.20 -34.43 -1.44
CA VAL A 76 14.28 -33.07 -0.91
C VAL A 76 14.03 -32.03 -1.99
N THR A 77 14.47 -32.29 -3.23
CA THR A 77 14.22 -31.39 -4.36
C THR A 77 12.72 -31.24 -4.64
N ASN A 78 11.97 -32.35 -4.61
CA ASN A 78 10.50 -32.33 -4.79
C ASN A 78 9.80 -31.62 -3.61
N ILE A 79 10.26 -31.84 -2.39
CA ILE A 79 9.76 -31.14 -1.20
C ILE A 79 9.96 -29.63 -1.37
N ILE A 80 11.15 -29.19 -1.80
CA ILE A 80 11.45 -27.78 -2.07
C ILE A 80 10.51 -27.21 -3.15
N LEU A 81 10.31 -27.93 -4.26
CA LEU A 81 9.43 -27.50 -5.35
C LEU A 81 7.97 -27.33 -4.88
N ASN A 82 7.51 -28.19 -3.98
CA ASN A 82 6.18 -28.08 -3.38
C ASN A 82 6.11 -26.92 -2.39
N LEU A 83 7.12 -26.72 -1.55
CA LEU A 83 7.20 -25.60 -0.61
C LEU A 83 7.20 -24.22 -1.31
N LYS A 84 7.83 -24.08 -2.46
CA LYS A 84 7.78 -22.86 -3.28
C LYS A 84 6.37 -22.50 -3.77
N GLN A 85 5.46 -23.43 -3.80
CA GLN A 85 4.07 -23.19 -4.20
C GLN A 85 3.18 -22.72 -3.04
N VAL A 86 3.64 -22.80 -1.80
CA VAL A 86 2.90 -22.30 -0.63
C VAL A 86 2.76 -20.79 -0.73
N ARG A 87 1.55 -20.29 -0.49
CA ARG A 87 1.23 -18.87 -0.54
C ARG A 87 0.85 -18.37 0.84
N PHE A 88 1.47 -17.26 1.21
CA PHE A 88 1.32 -16.63 2.52
C PHE A 88 0.60 -15.31 2.41
N LYS A 89 -0.34 -15.08 3.33
CA LYS A 89 -0.97 -13.78 3.55
C LYS A 89 -0.53 -13.27 4.92
N HIS A 90 -0.09 -12.04 4.96
CA HIS A 90 0.30 -11.36 6.17
C HIS A 90 -0.92 -11.01 7.03
N ILE A 91 -0.88 -11.30 8.32
CA ILE A 91 -1.96 -11.01 9.28
C ILE A 91 -1.57 -9.89 10.24
N VAL A 92 -0.27 -9.81 10.59
CA VAL A 92 0.25 -8.88 11.62
C VAL A 92 1.30 -7.96 11.00
N ASP A 93 1.02 -6.67 10.88
CA ASP A 93 1.80 -5.68 10.14
C ASP A 93 3.27 -5.52 10.55
N ASP A 94 3.66 -5.92 11.76
CA ASP A 94 5.02 -5.75 12.28
C ASP A 94 5.96 -6.95 12.02
N ILE A 95 5.47 -8.05 11.42
CA ILE A 95 6.27 -9.27 11.22
C ILE A 95 6.73 -9.36 9.76
N GLU A 96 7.96 -8.96 9.47
CA GLU A 96 8.56 -9.07 8.13
C GLU A 96 9.23 -10.41 7.86
N ASN A 97 9.59 -11.14 8.90
CA ASN A 97 10.19 -12.47 8.81
C ASN A 97 9.72 -13.37 9.96
N GLU A 98 9.58 -14.65 9.69
CA GLU A 98 9.23 -15.65 10.69
C GLU A 98 10.00 -16.94 10.43
N LYS A 99 10.57 -17.50 11.51
CA LYS A 99 11.20 -18.82 11.47
C LYS A 99 10.34 -19.80 12.26
N VAL A 100 9.94 -20.88 11.61
CA VAL A 100 9.08 -21.90 12.20
C VAL A 100 9.75 -23.27 12.17
N SER A 101 9.64 -24.00 13.26
CA SER A 101 10.11 -25.37 13.38
C SER A 101 8.91 -26.28 13.60
N ILE A 102 8.78 -27.31 12.76
CA ILE A 102 7.63 -28.20 12.71
C ILE A 102 8.11 -29.65 12.87
N THR A 103 7.50 -30.37 13.78
CA THR A 103 7.71 -31.84 13.89
C THR A 103 6.60 -32.52 13.11
N VAL A 104 6.97 -33.17 12.02
CA VAL A 104 6.05 -33.91 11.15
C VAL A 104 5.97 -35.36 11.62
N SER A 105 4.80 -35.83 12.06
CA SER A 105 4.59 -37.21 12.55
C SER A 105 3.11 -37.55 12.58
N GLY A 106 2.81 -38.88 12.60
CA GLY A 106 1.48 -39.40 12.91
C GLY A 106 0.43 -39.31 11.80
N ALA A 107 0.83 -38.94 10.56
CA ALA A 107 -0.02 -38.90 9.38
C ALA A 107 0.67 -39.59 8.19
N GLU A 108 0.02 -39.66 7.05
CA GLU A 108 0.60 -40.15 5.81
C GLU A 108 1.01 -39.02 4.84
N VAL A 109 0.50 -37.81 5.10
CA VAL A 109 0.67 -36.66 4.19
C VAL A 109 0.98 -35.41 5.01
N PHE A 110 2.04 -34.71 4.64
CA PHE A 110 2.34 -33.36 5.13
C PHE A 110 1.79 -32.35 4.16
N LYS A 111 0.95 -31.44 4.65
CA LYS A 111 0.28 -30.41 3.86
C LYS A 111 0.74 -29.00 4.26
N ALA A 112 0.53 -28.04 3.35
CA ALA A 112 0.80 -26.63 3.62
C ALA A 112 -0.03 -26.08 4.81
N GLY A 113 -1.22 -26.61 5.05
CA GLY A 113 -2.05 -26.27 6.21
C GLY A 113 -1.39 -26.58 7.55
N ASP A 114 -0.58 -27.65 7.60
CA ASP A 114 0.16 -28.03 8.80
C ASP A 114 1.23 -26.99 9.15
N ILE A 115 1.81 -26.33 8.14
CA ILE A 115 2.72 -25.21 8.32
C ILE A 115 1.97 -24.04 8.95
N GLY A 116 0.75 -23.72 8.42
CA GLY A 116 -0.09 -22.64 8.92
C GLY A 116 -0.43 -22.72 10.40
N ASN A 117 -0.58 -23.95 10.94
CA ASN A 117 -0.87 -24.15 12.37
C ASN A 117 0.26 -23.70 13.32
N HIS A 118 1.47 -23.51 12.81
CA HIS A 118 2.66 -23.14 13.59
C HIS A 118 3.11 -21.68 13.33
N LEU A 119 2.44 -20.98 12.40
CA LEU A 119 2.72 -19.59 12.08
C LEU A 119 1.89 -18.64 12.94
N SER A 120 2.48 -17.53 13.33
CA SER A 120 1.84 -16.48 14.12
C SER A 120 1.52 -15.22 13.30
N GLY A 121 2.38 -14.90 12.34
CA GLY A 121 2.26 -13.69 11.51
C GLY A 121 1.62 -13.90 10.15
N PHE A 122 1.46 -15.16 9.72
CA PHE A 122 1.04 -15.49 8.37
C PHE A 122 -0.09 -16.51 8.34
N GLU A 123 -0.97 -16.37 7.36
CA GLU A 123 -2.00 -17.34 6.98
C GLU A 123 -1.58 -18.04 5.69
N VAL A 124 -1.74 -19.37 5.63
CA VAL A 124 -1.52 -20.14 4.42
C VAL A 124 -2.78 -20.15 3.58
N LEU A 125 -2.70 -19.62 2.35
CA LEU A 125 -3.85 -19.48 1.44
C LEU A 125 -4.21 -20.76 0.68
N ASN A 126 -3.30 -21.71 0.59
CA ASN A 126 -3.49 -23.00 -0.09
C ASN A 126 -3.22 -24.20 0.84
N PRO A 127 -4.02 -24.37 1.91
CA PRO A 127 -3.74 -25.36 2.96
C PRO A 127 -3.79 -26.81 2.48
N ASP A 128 -4.51 -27.11 1.41
CA ASP A 128 -4.64 -28.47 0.85
C ASP A 128 -3.46 -28.89 -0.02
N LEU A 129 -2.50 -27.99 -0.28
CA LEU A 129 -1.31 -28.33 -1.06
C LEU A 129 -0.49 -29.40 -0.33
N VAL A 130 -0.25 -30.52 -1.01
CA VAL A 130 0.58 -31.62 -0.49
C VAL A 130 2.05 -31.23 -0.65
N ILE A 131 2.81 -31.32 0.43
CA ILE A 131 4.26 -31.10 0.45
C ILE A 131 5.00 -32.41 0.24
N CYS A 132 4.69 -33.42 1.03
CA CYS A 132 5.24 -34.78 0.86
C CYS A 132 4.35 -35.84 1.50
N HIS A 133 4.59 -37.13 1.08
CA HIS A 133 4.00 -38.31 1.65
C HIS A 133 5.06 -39.04 2.50
N TYR A 134 4.67 -39.54 3.65
CA TYR A 134 5.60 -40.22 4.55
C TYR A 134 4.94 -41.37 5.30
N ASP A 135 5.74 -42.34 5.76
CA ASP A 135 5.27 -43.45 6.57
C ASP A 135 4.84 -42.94 7.96
N PRO A 136 3.64 -43.29 8.47
CA PRO A 136 3.15 -42.83 9.78
C PRO A 136 4.05 -43.16 10.97
N SER A 137 4.94 -44.16 10.82
CA SER A 137 5.92 -44.52 11.85
C SER A 137 7.13 -43.60 11.91
N VAL A 138 7.30 -42.74 10.90
CA VAL A 138 8.45 -41.81 10.77
C VAL A 138 8.11 -40.46 11.39
N SER A 139 9.09 -39.90 12.06
CA SER A 139 9.03 -38.51 12.56
C SER A 139 10.29 -37.78 12.13
N PHE A 140 10.13 -36.60 11.55
CA PHE A 140 11.24 -35.72 11.18
C PHE A 140 10.90 -34.27 11.49
N GLN A 141 11.93 -33.45 11.69
CA GLN A 141 11.78 -32.04 11.96
C GLN A 141 12.15 -31.22 10.72
N ILE A 142 11.34 -30.23 10.40
CA ILE A 142 11.59 -29.28 9.34
C ILE A 142 11.53 -27.86 9.91
N GLU A 143 12.55 -27.05 9.64
CA GLU A 143 12.56 -25.64 9.91
C GLU A 143 12.41 -24.87 8.61
N LEU A 144 11.57 -23.85 8.62
CA LEU A 144 11.29 -22.98 7.47
C LEU A 144 11.53 -21.53 7.87
N THR A 145 12.15 -20.76 6.99
CA THR A 145 12.28 -19.31 7.16
C THR A 145 11.48 -18.60 6.08
N ILE A 146 10.55 -17.77 6.50
CA ILE A 146 9.69 -16.96 5.63
C ILE A 146 10.17 -15.53 5.72
N ASN A 147 10.41 -14.87 4.59
CA ASN A 147 10.84 -13.48 4.52
C ASN A 147 9.96 -12.69 3.55
N LYS A 148 9.98 -11.37 3.74
CA LYS A 148 9.41 -10.38 2.83
C LYS A 148 10.40 -10.08 1.69
N GLY A 149 9.90 -9.94 0.48
CA GLY A 149 10.73 -9.57 -0.67
C GLY A 149 9.92 -9.13 -1.88
N ARG A 150 10.61 -8.98 -3.02
CA ARG A 150 10.00 -8.54 -4.29
C ARG A 150 10.46 -9.42 -5.44
N GLY A 151 9.51 -9.72 -6.34
CA GLY A 151 9.81 -10.44 -7.58
C GLY A 151 10.33 -11.85 -7.32
N TYR A 152 11.47 -12.17 -7.91
CA TYR A 152 12.17 -13.46 -7.80
C TYR A 152 13.57 -13.24 -7.27
N VAL A 153 13.95 -13.99 -6.25
CA VAL A 153 15.29 -13.97 -5.66
C VAL A 153 15.87 -15.39 -5.74
N PRO A 154 17.02 -15.58 -6.41
CA PRO A 154 17.66 -16.88 -6.50
C PRO A 154 18.23 -17.35 -5.16
N ALA A 155 18.39 -18.66 -5.00
CA ALA A 155 18.87 -19.29 -3.76
C ALA A 155 20.24 -18.76 -3.30
N ASP A 156 21.13 -18.43 -4.26
CA ASP A 156 22.45 -17.89 -3.94
C ASP A 156 22.39 -16.54 -3.20
N GLU A 157 21.39 -15.70 -3.52
CA GLU A 157 21.17 -14.42 -2.86
C GLU A 157 20.47 -14.59 -1.48
N ASN A 158 19.71 -15.67 -1.31
CA ASN A 158 19.07 -16.02 -0.02
C ASN A 158 20.05 -16.72 0.95
N ARG A 159 21.26 -17.06 0.50
CA ARG A 159 22.24 -17.75 1.34
C ARG A 159 22.86 -16.78 2.36
N ASP A 160 22.62 -17.04 3.64
CA ASP A 160 23.31 -16.34 4.72
C ASP A 160 24.70 -17.00 4.95
N PRO A 161 25.82 -16.28 4.80
CA PRO A 161 27.15 -16.80 5.06
C PRO A 161 27.39 -17.28 6.49
N ASN A 162 26.59 -16.81 7.45
CA ASN A 162 26.70 -17.18 8.87
C ASN A 162 25.67 -18.25 9.29
N ALA A 163 24.82 -18.72 8.36
CA ALA A 163 23.86 -19.78 8.68
C ALA A 163 24.57 -21.11 8.93
N ASP A 164 23.86 -22.02 9.61
CA ASP A 164 24.29 -23.41 9.79
C ASP A 164 24.49 -24.08 8.42
N VAL A 165 25.50 -24.95 8.32
CA VAL A 165 25.86 -25.66 7.08
C VAL A 165 24.69 -26.52 6.56
N HIS A 166 23.80 -26.98 7.43
CA HIS A 166 22.64 -27.81 7.09
C HIS A 166 21.42 -27.00 6.65
N VAL A 167 21.51 -25.65 6.62
CA VAL A 167 20.45 -24.80 6.08
C VAL A 167 20.57 -24.71 4.58
N ILE A 168 19.52 -25.18 3.89
CA ILE A 168 19.42 -25.15 2.43
C ILE A 168 18.68 -23.87 2.05
N ALA A 169 19.37 -22.94 1.39
CA ALA A 169 18.75 -21.77 0.80
C ALA A 169 17.97 -22.18 -0.45
N ILE A 170 16.78 -21.63 -0.63
CA ILE A 170 15.93 -21.89 -1.79
C ILE A 170 15.61 -20.58 -2.52
N ASP A 171 15.33 -20.68 -3.80
CA ASP A 171 14.86 -19.52 -4.58
C ASP A 171 13.42 -19.18 -4.20
N SER A 172 13.15 -17.91 -4.11
CA SER A 172 11.89 -17.38 -3.58
C SER A 172 11.12 -16.59 -4.62
N ILE A 173 9.83 -16.90 -4.76
CA ILE A 173 8.89 -16.21 -5.65
C ILE A 173 7.96 -15.37 -4.79
N TYR A 174 8.27 -14.09 -4.65
CA TYR A 174 7.53 -13.16 -3.79
C TYR A 174 6.31 -12.55 -4.46
N THR A 175 6.27 -12.51 -5.81
CA THR A 175 5.20 -11.83 -6.53
C THR A 175 3.82 -12.39 -6.18
N PRO A 176 2.88 -11.55 -5.71
CA PRO A 176 1.52 -11.95 -5.44
C PRO A 176 0.66 -12.05 -6.71
N ILE A 177 1.19 -11.60 -7.85
CA ILE A 177 0.46 -11.53 -9.11
C ILE A 177 0.75 -12.76 -9.95
N ARG A 178 -0.29 -13.50 -10.30
CA ARG A 178 -0.20 -14.68 -11.17
C ARG A 178 -0.22 -14.33 -12.64
N ASN A 179 -1.11 -13.41 -13.02
CA ASN A 179 -1.25 -13.00 -14.42
C ASN A 179 -1.76 -11.57 -14.53
N VAL A 180 -1.27 -10.85 -15.55
CA VAL A 180 -1.79 -9.54 -15.93
C VAL A 180 -1.96 -9.51 -17.44
N LYS A 181 -3.17 -9.22 -17.88
CA LYS A 181 -3.52 -9.03 -19.29
C LYS A 181 -4.10 -7.64 -19.47
N TYR A 182 -3.72 -6.95 -20.53
CA TYR A 182 -4.39 -5.72 -20.92
C TYR A 182 -4.80 -5.77 -22.39
N THR A 183 -5.93 -5.12 -22.69
CA THR A 183 -6.45 -4.93 -24.05
C THR A 183 -6.82 -3.48 -24.24
N ILE A 184 -6.67 -3.01 -25.47
CA ILE A 184 -7.00 -1.64 -25.86
C ILE A 184 -8.12 -1.73 -26.86
N GLU A 185 -9.18 -0.98 -26.63
CA GLU A 185 -10.36 -0.90 -27.49
C GLU A 185 -10.60 0.56 -27.87
N ASN A 186 -11.14 0.77 -29.08
CA ASN A 186 -11.54 2.11 -29.48
C ASN A 186 -12.73 2.59 -28.64
N PHE A 187 -12.70 3.84 -28.25
CA PHE A 187 -13.75 4.46 -27.47
C PHE A 187 -14.21 5.76 -28.13
N ARG A 188 -15.52 5.95 -28.20
CA ARG A 188 -16.10 7.15 -28.79
C ARG A 188 -16.42 8.20 -27.72
N VAL A 189 -15.93 9.41 -27.92
CA VAL A 189 -16.30 10.59 -27.13
C VAL A 189 -16.95 11.59 -28.09
N GLU A 190 -18.24 11.82 -27.94
CA GLU A 190 -19.06 12.68 -28.83
C GLU A 190 -18.95 12.28 -30.31
N GLN A 191 -18.29 13.11 -31.11
CA GLN A 191 -18.11 12.87 -32.57
C GLN A 191 -16.74 12.24 -32.90
N LYS A 192 -15.82 12.16 -31.93
CA LYS A 192 -14.49 11.56 -32.10
C LYS A 192 -14.51 10.09 -31.73
N THR A 193 -13.96 9.25 -32.60
CA THR A 193 -13.92 7.79 -32.42
C THR A 193 -12.51 7.27 -32.12
N ASP A 194 -11.54 8.16 -31.97
CA ASP A 194 -10.10 7.85 -31.95
C ASP A 194 -9.55 7.68 -30.53
N TYR A 195 -10.42 7.86 -29.52
CA TYR A 195 -10.03 7.62 -28.13
C TYR A 195 -9.86 6.14 -27.85
N GLU A 196 -9.05 5.85 -26.82
CA GLU A 196 -8.78 4.49 -26.37
C GLU A 196 -9.48 4.20 -25.03
N LYS A 197 -9.81 2.94 -24.86
CA LYS A 197 -10.26 2.34 -23.61
C LYS A 197 -9.29 1.22 -23.26
N LEU A 198 -8.61 1.36 -22.12
CA LEU A 198 -7.75 0.34 -21.58
C LEU A 198 -8.57 -0.58 -20.68
N VAL A 199 -8.56 -1.86 -20.95
CA VAL A 199 -9.11 -2.91 -20.09
C VAL A 199 -7.93 -3.70 -19.51
N LEU A 200 -7.82 -3.75 -18.18
CA LEU A 200 -6.77 -4.43 -17.46
C LEU A 200 -7.37 -5.57 -16.63
N GLU A 201 -6.88 -6.78 -16.83
CA GLU A 201 -7.27 -7.98 -16.09
C GLU A 201 -6.10 -8.41 -15.20
N ILE A 202 -6.34 -8.54 -13.91
CA ILE A 202 -5.32 -8.88 -12.91
C ILE A 202 -5.78 -10.14 -12.18
N ALA A 203 -4.94 -11.18 -12.18
CA ALA A 203 -5.14 -12.37 -11.37
C ALA A 203 -4.06 -12.42 -10.27
N THR A 204 -4.49 -12.52 -9.02
CA THR A 204 -3.62 -12.61 -7.83
C THR A 204 -3.61 -14.03 -7.26
N ASP A 205 -2.78 -14.26 -6.28
CA ASP A 205 -2.77 -15.50 -5.49
C ASP A 205 -3.68 -15.46 -4.25
N GLY A 206 -4.32 -14.30 -3.99
CA GLY A 206 -5.21 -14.03 -2.87
C GLY A 206 -4.54 -13.33 -1.68
N SER A 207 -3.21 -13.18 -1.68
CA SER A 207 -2.49 -12.46 -0.62
C SER A 207 -2.79 -10.95 -0.64
N ILE A 208 -3.04 -10.41 -1.83
CA ILE A 208 -3.45 -9.02 -2.07
C ILE A 208 -4.69 -8.97 -2.95
N HIS A 209 -5.62 -8.07 -2.61
CA HIS A 209 -6.80 -7.84 -3.44
C HIS A 209 -6.39 -7.11 -4.75
N PRO A 210 -6.95 -7.49 -5.94
CA PRO A 210 -6.55 -6.90 -7.23
C PRO A 210 -6.64 -5.36 -7.29
N LYS A 211 -7.61 -4.76 -6.61
CA LYS A 211 -7.75 -3.29 -6.50
C LYS A 211 -6.58 -2.66 -5.75
N GLU A 212 -6.13 -3.29 -4.67
CA GLU A 212 -4.99 -2.81 -3.88
C GLU A 212 -3.69 -3.01 -4.65
N ALA A 213 -3.52 -4.15 -5.30
CA ALA A 213 -2.38 -4.40 -6.18
C ALA A 213 -2.24 -3.32 -7.27
N LEU A 214 -3.36 -2.92 -7.90
CA LEU A 214 -3.36 -1.86 -8.90
C LEU A 214 -2.98 -0.50 -8.30
N LYS A 215 -3.50 -0.16 -7.10
CA LYS A 215 -3.13 1.06 -6.39
C LYS A 215 -1.64 1.10 -6.04
N GLU A 216 -1.10 0.02 -5.50
CA GLU A 216 0.32 -0.07 -5.15
C GLU A 216 1.22 0.05 -6.39
N ALA A 217 0.87 -0.62 -7.49
CA ALA A 217 1.58 -0.48 -8.75
C ALA A 217 1.56 0.97 -9.27
N ALA A 218 0.42 1.66 -9.16
CA ALA A 218 0.30 3.05 -9.53
C ALA A 218 1.15 3.97 -8.64
N LYS A 219 1.18 3.75 -7.31
CA LYS A 219 2.04 4.50 -6.39
C LYS A 219 3.51 4.37 -6.75
N ILE A 220 3.98 3.15 -7.07
CA ILE A 220 5.36 2.91 -7.49
C ILE A 220 5.70 3.73 -8.76
N LEU A 221 4.81 3.72 -9.77
CA LEU A 221 5.00 4.51 -11.00
C LEU A 221 5.05 6.01 -10.71
N ILE A 222 4.10 6.52 -9.93
CA ILE A 222 4.04 7.93 -9.57
C ILE A 222 5.34 8.34 -8.85
N HIS A 223 5.79 7.56 -7.87
CA HIS A 223 7.02 7.83 -7.13
C HIS A 223 8.24 7.96 -8.05
N HIS A 224 8.36 7.11 -9.05
CA HIS A 224 9.46 7.19 -10.03
C HIS A 224 9.30 8.37 -10.98
N PHE A 225 8.09 8.64 -11.47
CA PHE A 225 7.85 9.75 -12.40
C PHE A 225 7.99 11.13 -11.75
N MET A 226 7.76 11.26 -10.45
CA MET A 226 8.00 12.50 -9.71
C MET A 226 9.43 13.00 -9.81
N LEU A 227 10.41 12.09 -9.96
CA LEU A 227 11.82 12.47 -10.15
C LEU A 227 12.09 13.21 -11.47
N PHE A 228 11.18 13.11 -12.43
CA PHE A 228 11.26 13.80 -13.72
C PHE A 228 10.41 15.09 -13.76
N SER A 229 9.68 15.39 -12.68
CA SER A 229 8.87 16.59 -12.53
C SER A 229 9.49 17.49 -11.49
N ASP A 230 9.61 18.79 -11.80
CA ASP A 230 10.05 19.81 -10.84
C ASP A 230 8.95 20.14 -9.80
N GLU A 231 7.72 19.67 -10.05
CA GLU A 231 6.61 19.82 -9.12
C GLU A 231 6.70 18.73 -8.04
N LYS A 232 6.82 19.15 -6.79
CA LYS A 232 6.63 18.28 -5.63
C LYS A 232 5.14 17.94 -5.53
N ILE A 233 4.70 16.92 -6.25
CA ILE A 233 3.39 16.32 -6.02
C ILE A 233 3.48 15.68 -4.63
N ALA A 234 2.86 16.28 -3.63
CA ALA A 234 2.72 15.67 -2.32
C ALA A 234 1.84 14.43 -2.46
N ILE A 235 2.47 13.27 -2.69
CA ILE A 235 1.80 12.00 -2.46
C ILE A 235 1.82 11.84 -0.95
N GLU A 236 0.70 12.15 -0.32
CA GLU A 236 0.47 11.71 1.04
C GLU A 236 0.58 10.19 1.01
N THR A 237 1.63 9.67 1.63
CA THR A 237 1.68 8.28 2.03
C THR A 237 0.49 8.10 2.95
N VAL A 238 -0.57 7.52 2.43
CA VAL A 238 -1.66 6.98 3.24
C VAL A 238 -1.04 5.78 3.93
N ASP A 239 -0.42 6.05 5.09
CA ASP A 239 -0.14 5.01 6.06
C ASP A 239 -1.49 4.40 6.41
N ASN A 240 -1.59 3.12 6.16
CA ASN A 240 -2.77 2.28 6.31
C ASN A 240 -3.08 2.11 7.81
N ASP A 241 -3.65 3.14 8.42
CA ASP A 241 -4.41 3.01 9.66
C ASP A 241 -5.85 3.43 9.36
N GLY A 242 -6.75 2.47 9.49
CA GLY A 242 -8.14 2.53 9.07
C GLY A 242 -8.96 3.70 9.63
N ASN A 243 -8.83 4.86 9.00
CA ASN A 243 -9.69 6.03 9.22
C ASN A 243 -9.68 6.95 7.99
N GLU A 244 -10.22 6.49 6.87
CA GLU A 244 -10.40 7.34 5.67
C GLU A 244 -11.34 8.54 5.91
N GLU A 245 -12.15 8.53 6.96
CA GLU A 245 -13.02 9.66 7.31
C GLU A 245 -12.31 10.78 8.09
N PHE A 246 -11.23 10.47 8.84
CA PHE A 246 -10.52 11.47 9.64
C PHE A 246 -9.53 12.33 8.84
N ASP A 247 -9.01 11.83 7.71
CA ASP A 247 -7.97 12.55 6.94
C ASP A 247 -8.56 13.65 6.04
N GLU A 248 -9.76 13.49 5.49
CA GLU A 248 -10.44 14.55 4.72
C GLU A 248 -10.79 15.75 5.62
N GLU A 249 -11.26 15.52 6.84
CA GLU A 249 -11.56 16.59 7.79
C GLU A 249 -10.29 17.32 8.24
N VAL A 250 -9.20 16.60 8.49
CA VAL A 250 -7.91 17.18 8.88
C VAL A 250 -7.30 18.01 7.72
N LEU A 251 -7.41 17.53 6.49
CA LEU A 251 -6.92 18.23 5.29
C LEU A 251 -7.74 19.49 5.02
N HIS A 252 -9.06 19.39 5.09
CA HIS A 252 -9.97 20.51 4.94
C HIS A 252 -9.70 21.56 6.03
N MET A 253 -9.55 21.11 7.28
CA MET A 253 -9.23 21.99 8.40
C MET A 253 -7.86 22.68 8.23
N ARG A 254 -6.86 21.96 7.72
CA ARG A 254 -5.52 22.52 7.45
C ARG A 254 -5.53 23.57 6.35
N GLN A 255 -6.29 23.36 5.28
CA GLN A 255 -6.49 24.35 4.22
C GLN A 255 -7.21 25.57 4.76
N LEU A 256 -8.25 25.37 5.57
CA LEU A 256 -9.05 26.40 6.19
C LEU A 256 -8.20 27.26 7.14
N LEU A 257 -7.36 26.67 7.96
CA LEU A 257 -6.44 27.36 8.87
C LEU A 257 -5.33 28.14 8.15
N LYS A 258 -4.95 27.77 6.93
CA LYS A 258 -4.00 28.50 6.10
C LYS A 258 -4.62 29.67 5.32
N THR A 259 -5.94 29.80 5.30
CA THR A 259 -6.63 30.88 4.59
C THR A 259 -6.29 32.23 5.22
N LYS A 260 -6.03 33.24 4.37
CA LYS A 260 -5.73 34.59 4.83
C LYS A 260 -6.99 35.30 5.31
N LEU A 261 -6.89 35.98 6.42
CA LEU A 261 -7.98 36.79 6.97
C LEU A 261 -8.42 37.93 6.02
N ALA A 262 -7.56 38.32 5.10
CA ALA A 262 -7.88 39.31 4.07
C ALA A 262 -8.89 38.84 3.03
N ASP A 263 -9.01 37.51 2.85
CA ASP A 263 -9.93 36.89 1.87
C ASP A 263 -11.28 36.53 2.50
N MET A 264 -11.48 36.87 3.79
CA MET A 264 -12.70 36.64 4.54
C MET A 264 -13.58 37.88 4.63
N ASP A 265 -14.89 37.72 4.77
CA ASP A 265 -15.88 38.80 4.95
C ASP A 265 -15.77 39.44 6.34
N LEU A 266 -14.66 40.13 6.56
CA LEU A 266 -14.41 40.91 7.78
C LEU A 266 -14.46 42.43 7.51
N SER A 267 -14.91 43.16 8.50
CA SER A 267 -14.89 44.63 8.39
C SER A 267 -13.44 45.17 8.27
N VAL A 268 -13.26 46.23 7.48
CA VAL A 268 -11.94 46.90 7.29
C VAL A 268 -11.30 47.27 8.63
N ARG A 269 -12.12 47.53 9.63
CA ARG A 269 -11.65 47.89 10.98
C ARG A 269 -11.10 46.66 11.72
N ALA A 270 -11.76 45.51 11.63
CA ALA A 270 -11.29 44.24 12.23
C ALA A 270 -9.97 43.81 11.56
N LEU A 271 -9.92 43.82 10.23
CA LEU A 271 -8.72 43.48 9.45
C LEU A 271 -7.51 44.37 9.81
N ASN A 272 -7.71 45.69 9.94
CA ASN A 272 -6.62 46.62 10.28
C ASN A 272 -6.10 46.38 11.70
N CYS A 273 -6.98 46.02 12.64
CA CYS A 273 -6.56 45.68 14.00
C CYS A 273 -5.77 44.36 14.07
N LEU A 274 -6.16 43.36 13.28
CA LEU A 274 -5.46 42.07 13.20
C LEU A 274 -4.10 42.19 12.51
N LYS A 275 -4.02 42.96 11.41
CA LYS A 275 -2.74 43.29 10.75
C LYS A 275 -1.77 44.06 11.66
N ALA A 276 -2.28 44.95 12.50
CA ALA A 276 -1.46 45.68 13.47
C ALA A 276 -0.95 44.78 14.62
N ALA A 277 -1.50 43.58 14.76
CA ALA A 277 -1.09 42.57 15.72
C ALA A 277 -0.31 41.40 15.06
N ASP A 278 0.11 41.58 13.79
CA ASP A 278 0.81 40.55 12.99
C ASP A 278 0.05 39.22 12.89
N VAL A 279 -1.28 39.25 12.82
CA VAL A 279 -2.16 38.11 12.62
C VAL A 279 -2.70 38.13 11.20
N GLU A 280 -2.21 37.27 10.33
CA GLU A 280 -2.56 37.25 8.90
C GLU A 280 -3.44 36.05 8.51
N THR A 281 -3.37 34.92 9.24
CA THR A 281 -4.06 33.68 8.92
C THR A 281 -5.10 33.29 9.97
N LEU A 282 -6.10 32.50 9.56
CA LEU A 282 -7.09 31.91 10.49
C LEU A 282 -6.42 31.07 11.58
N GLY A 283 -5.36 30.31 11.21
CA GLY A 283 -4.63 29.48 12.16
C GLY A 283 -3.92 30.28 13.26
N GLU A 284 -3.44 31.50 12.94
CA GLU A 284 -2.88 32.41 13.93
C GLU A 284 -3.97 32.99 14.84
N LEU A 285 -5.11 33.35 14.26
CA LEU A 285 -6.25 33.91 15.01
C LEU A 285 -6.79 32.92 16.04
N VAL A 286 -6.93 31.66 15.69
CA VAL A 286 -7.49 30.59 16.56
C VAL A 286 -6.59 30.30 17.76
N LYS A 287 -5.28 30.58 17.68
CA LYS A 287 -4.34 30.43 18.83
C LYS A 287 -4.66 31.39 19.98
N PHE A 288 -5.24 32.53 19.68
CA PHE A 288 -5.52 33.55 20.71
C PHE A 288 -6.80 33.24 21.50
N ASN A 289 -6.79 33.57 22.77
CA ASN A 289 -7.99 33.57 23.59
C ASN A 289 -8.77 34.90 23.46
N LYS A 290 -10.06 34.88 23.66
CA LYS A 290 -10.94 36.08 23.61
C LYS A 290 -10.41 37.24 24.47
N ASN A 291 -9.79 36.93 25.62
CA ASN A 291 -9.25 37.93 26.52
C ASN A 291 -7.96 38.58 26.01
N ASP A 292 -7.19 37.90 25.19
CA ASP A 292 -5.93 38.43 24.63
C ASP A 292 -6.21 39.34 23.45
N LEU A 293 -7.23 39.05 22.63
CA LEU A 293 -7.68 39.91 21.55
C LEU A 293 -8.20 41.27 22.04
N LEU A 294 -8.84 41.29 23.21
CA LEU A 294 -9.32 42.56 23.83
C LEU A 294 -8.17 43.46 24.30
N LYS A 295 -6.94 42.96 24.40
CA LYS A 295 -5.74 43.76 24.75
C LYS A 295 -5.15 44.50 23.53
N PHE A 296 -5.57 44.14 22.31
CA PHE A 296 -5.07 44.80 21.10
C PHE A 296 -5.56 46.24 20.98
N ARG A 297 -4.68 47.09 20.49
CA ARG A 297 -4.98 48.53 20.35
C ARG A 297 -6.09 48.76 19.32
N ASN A 298 -7.14 49.48 19.73
CA ASN A 298 -8.35 49.78 18.95
C ASN A 298 -9.28 48.59 18.63
N PHE A 299 -9.10 47.43 19.28
CA PHE A 299 -9.96 46.28 19.14
C PHE A 299 -11.15 46.35 20.11
N GLY A 300 -12.38 46.37 19.58
CA GLY A 300 -13.59 46.58 20.35
C GLY A 300 -14.47 45.31 20.44
N LYS A 301 -15.44 45.35 21.36
CA LYS A 301 -16.41 44.26 21.53
C LYS A 301 -17.17 43.86 20.25
N LYS A 302 -17.47 44.88 19.37
CA LYS A 302 -18.16 44.61 18.10
C LYS A 302 -17.28 43.77 17.14
N SER A 303 -15.97 44.06 17.05
CA SER A 303 -15.05 43.31 16.22
C SER A 303 -14.82 41.89 16.79
N LEU A 304 -14.91 41.73 18.11
CA LEU A 304 -14.85 40.40 18.73
C LEU A 304 -16.09 39.54 18.36
N THR A 305 -17.29 40.12 18.39
CA THR A 305 -18.52 39.42 18.01
C THR A 305 -18.49 39.01 16.54
N GLU A 306 -17.98 39.88 15.65
CA GLU A 306 -17.83 39.60 14.22
C GLU A 306 -16.87 38.42 13.97
N LEU A 307 -15.74 38.38 14.70
CA LEU A 307 -14.80 37.21 14.62
C LEU A 307 -15.38 35.94 15.25
N ASP A 308 -16.16 36.06 16.30
CA ASP A 308 -16.84 34.91 16.95
C ASP A 308 -17.85 34.29 15.98
N GLU A 309 -18.68 35.10 15.33
CA GLU A 309 -19.64 34.66 14.31
C GLU A 309 -18.96 34.02 13.11
N LEU A 310 -17.83 34.58 12.65
CA LEU A 310 -17.03 34.01 11.56
C LEU A 310 -16.46 32.63 11.94
N LEU A 311 -15.86 32.49 13.13
CA LEU A 311 -15.30 31.23 13.61
C LEU A 311 -16.38 30.17 13.83
N GLU A 312 -17.53 30.54 14.37
CA GLU A 312 -18.68 29.64 14.51
C GLU A 312 -19.20 29.15 13.16
N SER A 313 -19.26 30.00 12.14
CA SER A 313 -19.68 29.63 10.79
C SER A 313 -18.72 28.61 10.13
N LEU A 314 -17.45 28.59 10.56
CA LEU A 314 -16.40 27.70 10.09
C LEU A 314 -16.17 26.49 11.03
N ASN A 315 -17.01 26.31 12.05
CA ASN A 315 -16.83 25.28 13.09
C ASN A 315 -15.48 25.39 13.84
N LEU A 316 -14.97 26.62 14.02
CA LEU A 316 -13.74 26.90 14.76
C LEU A 316 -14.03 27.60 16.09
N SER A 317 -13.09 27.54 17.01
CA SER A 317 -13.19 28.22 18.32
C SER A 317 -11.87 28.88 18.72
N PHE A 318 -11.95 29.97 19.47
CA PHE A 318 -10.78 30.62 20.06
C PHE A 318 -10.07 29.69 21.07
N GLY A 319 -8.73 29.69 21.09
CA GLY A 319 -7.94 28.87 21.98
C GLY A 319 -7.85 27.40 21.57
N MET A 320 -8.15 27.09 20.30
CA MET A 320 -8.07 25.73 19.76
C MET A 320 -6.62 25.27 19.64
N ASP A 321 -6.34 24.01 20.04
CA ASP A 321 -5.02 23.41 19.85
C ASP A 321 -4.82 23.02 18.38
N ILE A 322 -3.98 23.78 17.69
CA ILE A 322 -3.67 23.55 16.28
C ILE A 322 -2.40 22.72 16.05
N THR A 323 -1.73 22.25 17.13
CA THR A 323 -0.53 21.40 17.02
C THR A 323 -0.82 20.09 16.31
N LYS A 324 -2.06 19.59 16.41
CA LYS A 324 -2.55 18.41 15.68
C LYS A 324 -2.51 18.55 14.17
N TYR A 325 -2.63 19.78 13.66
CA TYR A 325 -2.68 20.07 12.22
C TYR A 325 -1.33 20.40 11.59
N LYS A 326 -0.22 20.39 12.37
CA LYS A 326 1.18 20.56 11.92
C LYS A 326 1.36 21.68 10.88
N LEU A 327 0.90 22.91 11.19
CA LEU A 327 0.94 24.05 10.27
C LEU A 327 2.35 24.57 10.00
N ASP A 328 3.33 24.26 10.84
CA ASP A 328 4.71 24.79 10.82
C ASP A 328 5.69 23.94 9.98
N LYS A 329 5.22 22.96 9.20
CA LYS A 329 6.06 22.24 8.23
C LYS A 329 5.68 22.68 6.83
N GLU A 330 6.51 23.59 6.25
CA GLU A 330 6.63 23.79 4.81
C GLU A 330 7.08 22.51 4.10
#